data_2647fda5b673ad44c76837378a28cd18
#
_entry.id   2647fda5b673ad44c76837378a28cd18
#
_cell.length_a   1.000
_cell.length_b   1.000
_cell.length_c   1.000
_cell.angle_alpha   90.00
_cell.angle_beta   90.00
_cell.angle_gamma   90.00
#
_symmetry.space_group_name_H-M   'P 1'
#
loop_
_entity.id
_entity.type
_entity.pdbx_description
1 polymer ?
#
loop_
_entity_poly.entity_id
_entity_poly.type
_entity_poly.pdbx_seq_one_letter_code
_entity_poly.pdbx_strand_id
1 'polypeptide(L)'
;ISGRQKQILQTEDTMKKDDRERCSWATTELYKEYHDEEWGKPVHDDRKLFEMLVLEGMQAGLSWLTILNKRAAFKEAFNEFDYQKIALYDETKIDELMQNPNIVRNRLKIKSTITNAQQFIKIQEEYGSFDKFIWSYVKNRPIHNHFKSEADIPATTPLSDRISKDLKKRGFKFVGSTIIYAYMQAIGIVNDHVKGCYLYVPE
;
A
#
# COMPACT_ATOMS: atom_id res chain seq x y z
N ILE A 1 -18.83 62.40 -13.83
CA ILE A 1 -17.92 62.07 -12.73
C ILE A 1 -17.86 60.57 -12.62
N SER A 2 -16.79 60.06 -13.16
CA SER A 2 -16.08 58.80 -13.02
C SER A 2 -16.73 57.70 -12.18
N GLY A 3 -17.19 56.65 -12.84
CA GLY A 3 -17.45 55.34 -12.27
C GLY A 3 -16.48 54.34 -12.87
N ARG A 4 -15.47 53.92 -12.07
CA ARG A 4 -14.56 52.84 -12.44
C ARG A 4 -15.32 51.49 -12.37
N GLN A 5 -15.58 50.92 -13.54
CA GLN A 5 -15.94 49.52 -13.62
C GLN A 5 -14.74 48.65 -13.21
N LYS A 6 -14.85 47.98 -12.11
CA LYS A 6 -13.96 46.87 -11.76
C LYS A 6 -14.28 45.68 -12.65
N GLN A 7 -13.42 45.43 -13.62
CA GLN A 7 -13.38 44.13 -14.29
C GLN A 7 -12.99 43.07 -13.28
N ILE A 8 -13.95 42.22 -12.95
CA ILE A 8 -13.72 40.96 -12.28
C ILE A 8 -13.13 40.04 -13.35
N LEU A 9 -11.83 39.85 -13.29
CA LEU A 9 -11.16 38.74 -13.99
C LEU A 9 -11.66 37.45 -13.37
N GLN A 10 -12.62 36.82 -14.00
CA GLN A 10 -12.90 35.41 -13.79
C GLN A 10 -11.72 34.66 -14.40
N THR A 11 -10.82 34.18 -13.52
CA THR A 11 -9.88 33.14 -13.89
C THR A 11 -10.69 31.87 -14.06
N GLU A 12 -11.11 31.58 -15.28
CA GLU A 12 -11.49 30.23 -15.68
C GLU A 12 -10.24 29.38 -15.57
N ASP A 13 -10.10 28.74 -14.42
CA ASP A 13 -9.18 27.61 -14.23
C ASP A 13 -9.80 26.45 -15.03
N THR A 14 -9.51 26.43 -16.33
CA THR A 14 -9.80 25.29 -17.17
C THR A 14 -8.99 24.13 -16.63
N MET A 15 -9.60 23.31 -15.76
CA MET A 15 -9.05 22.03 -15.38
C MET A 15 -8.77 21.26 -16.66
N LYS A 16 -7.50 21.21 -17.06
CA LYS A 16 -7.08 20.37 -18.17
C LYS A 16 -7.52 18.96 -17.85
N LYS A 17 -8.38 18.41 -18.69
CA LYS A 17 -8.80 17.01 -18.59
C LYS A 17 -7.53 16.17 -18.57
N ASP A 18 -7.40 15.34 -17.55
CA ASP A 18 -6.27 14.41 -17.45
C ASP A 18 -6.52 13.23 -18.39
N ASP A 19 -5.92 13.29 -19.59
CA ASP A 19 -6.10 12.31 -20.65
C ASP A 19 -5.05 11.19 -20.62
N ARG A 20 -4.28 11.04 -19.51
CA ARG A 20 -3.30 9.96 -19.36
C ARG A 20 -4.00 8.60 -19.34
N GLU A 21 -3.52 7.67 -20.17
CA GLU A 21 -3.98 6.28 -20.12
C GLU A 21 -3.41 5.59 -18.89
N ARG A 22 -4.29 5.04 -18.05
CA ARG A 22 -3.96 4.32 -16.83
C ARG A 22 -4.40 2.86 -16.93
N CYS A 23 -3.94 2.04 -16.00
CA CYS A 23 -4.52 0.71 -15.79
C CYS A 23 -6.04 0.83 -15.55
N SER A 24 -6.82 -0.12 -16.03
CA SER A 24 -8.29 -0.02 -16.09
C SER A 24 -8.96 0.08 -14.71
N TRP A 25 -8.30 -0.41 -13.67
CA TRP A 25 -8.80 -0.32 -12.30
C TRP A 25 -8.73 1.08 -11.69
N ALA A 26 -7.94 1.99 -12.26
CA ALA A 26 -7.79 3.36 -11.78
C ALA A 26 -9.00 4.24 -12.18
N THR A 27 -10.18 3.92 -11.68
CA THR A 27 -11.47 4.47 -12.11
C THR A 27 -11.94 5.69 -11.31
N THR A 28 -11.53 5.82 -10.06
CA THR A 28 -11.88 6.95 -9.18
C THR A 28 -10.69 7.87 -8.97
N GLU A 29 -10.92 9.11 -8.54
CA GLU A 29 -9.81 10.04 -8.26
C GLU A 29 -8.83 9.48 -7.22
N LEU A 30 -9.34 8.82 -6.17
CA LEU A 30 -8.51 8.18 -5.15
C LEU A 30 -7.67 7.03 -5.73
N TYR A 31 -8.25 6.21 -6.62
CA TYR A 31 -7.52 5.17 -7.31
C TYR A 31 -6.48 5.72 -8.29
N LYS A 32 -6.80 6.79 -9.01
CA LYS A 32 -5.85 7.46 -9.92
C LYS A 32 -4.65 8.00 -9.15
N GLU A 33 -4.89 8.67 -8.02
CA GLU A 33 -3.83 9.18 -7.16
C GLU A 33 -2.94 8.04 -6.67
N TYR A 34 -3.51 6.96 -6.16
CA TYR A 34 -2.75 5.78 -5.71
C TYR A 34 -1.95 5.14 -6.85
N HIS A 35 -2.59 4.97 -8.02
CA HIS A 35 -1.95 4.43 -9.23
C HIS A 35 -0.77 5.29 -9.69
N ASP A 36 -0.97 6.60 -9.73
CA ASP A 36 0.01 7.54 -10.28
C ASP A 36 1.18 7.80 -9.33
N GLU A 37 0.92 7.81 -8.01
CA GLU A 37 1.90 8.27 -7.04
C GLU A 37 2.54 7.15 -6.21
N GLU A 38 1.91 5.98 -6.08
CA GLU A 38 2.39 4.94 -5.20
C GLU A 38 2.60 3.58 -5.86
N TRP A 39 1.58 3.06 -6.52
CA TRP A 39 1.59 1.67 -7.01
C TRP A 39 2.73 1.41 -8.01
N GLY A 40 3.51 0.36 -7.78
CA GLY A 40 4.65 0.00 -8.62
C GLY A 40 5.90 0.89 -8.45
N LYS A 41 5.87 1.85 -7.51
CA LYS A 41 7.03 2.69 -7.21
C LYS A 41 7.83 2.12 -6.04
N PRO A 42 9.17 2.03 -6.14
CA PRO A 42 10.02 1.50 -5.07
C PRO A 42 9.89 2.26 -3.77
N VAL A 43 9.65 1.54 -2.68
CA VAL A 43 9.55 2.06 -1.32
C VAL A 43 10.69 1.49 -0.48
N HIS A 44 11.46 2.36 0.17
CA HIS A 44 12.62 2.03 1.00
C HIS A 44 12.53 2.56 2.44
N ASP A 45 11.43 3.21 2.80
CA ASP A 45 11.16 3.67 4.15
C ASP A 45 10.44 2.60 4.96
N ASP A 46 11.01 2.18 6.08
CA ASP A 46 10.47 1.08 6.90
C ASP A 46 9.06 1.36 7.43
N ARG A 47 8.74 2.60 7.78
CA ARG A 47 7.39 2.94 8.23
C ARG A 47 6.36 2.79 7.11
N LYS A 48 6.71 3.23 5.91
CA LYS A 48 5.86 3.07 4.72
C LYS A 48 5.74 1.59 4.32
N LEU A 49 6.81 0.83 4.41
CA LEU A 49 6.80 -0.62 4.19
C LEU A 49 5.87 -1.33 5.16
N PHE A 50 5.88 -0.93 6.45
CA PHE A 50 4.97 -1.47 7.45
C PHE A 50 3.52 -1.03 7.22
N GLU A 51 3.27 0.24 6.90
CA GLU A 51 1.94 0.75 6.53
C GLU A 51 1.31 -0.11 5.43
N MET A 52 2.04 -0.32 4.33
CA MET A 52 1.52 -1.08 3.20
C MET A 52 1.28 -2.55 3.55
N LEU A 53 2.14 -3.16 4.38
CA LEU A 53 1.95 -4.53 4.85
C LEU A 53 0.66 -4.67 5.68
N VAL A 54 0.39 -3.71 6.57
CA VAL A 54 -0.84 -3.68 7.37
C VAL A 54 -2.07 -3.51 6.47
N LEU A 55 -2.04 -2.54 5.56
CA LEU A 55 -3.17 -2.25 4.67
C LEU A 55 -3.51 -3.43 3.75
N GLU A 56 -2.52 -4.11 3.20
CA GLU A 56 -2.73 -5.32 2.38
C GLU A 56 -3.31 -6.47 3.20
N GLY A 57 -2.86 -6.65 4.43
CA GLY A 57 -3.47 -7.63 5.35
C GLY A 57 -4.91 -7.29 5.72
N MET A 58 -5.21 -6.01 5.91
CA MET A 58 -6.58 -5.53 6.20
C MET A 58 -7.51 -5.72 5.01
N GLN A 59 -7.00 -5.71 3.78
CA GLN A 59 -7.79 -5.91 2.57
C GLN A 59 -8.37 -7.31 2.44
N ALA A 60 -7.83 -8.33 3.08
CA ALA A 60 -8.30 -9.71 2.93
C ALA A 60 -9.84 -9.81 3.06
N GLY A 61 -10.52 -10.22 2.00
CA GLY A 61 -11.98 -10.29 1.90
C GLY A 61 -12.70 -8.97 1.61
N LEU A 62 -11.95 -7.89 1.34
CA LEU A 62 -12.48 -6.55 1.05
C LEU A 62 -11.90 -6.02 -0.27
N SER A 63 -12.48 -4.93 -0.80
CA SER A 63 -11.89 -4.23 -1.94
C SER A 63 -10.75 -3.30 -1.50
N TRP A 64 -9.76 -3.11 -2.38
CA TRP A 64 -8.69 -2.16 -2.12
C TRP A 64 -9.20 -0.71 -1.98
N LEU A 65 -10.23 -0.34 -2.74
CA LEU A 65 -10.87 0.97 -2.60
C LEU A 65 -11.44 1.20 -1.21
N THR A 66 -12.03 0.15 -0.59
CA THR A 66 -12.48 0.21 0.80
C THR A 66 -11.34 0.53 1.75
N ILE A 67 -10.17 -0.07 1.55
CA ILE A 67 -8.98 0.17 2.37
C ILE A 67 -8.44 1.58 2.14
N LEU A 68 -8.33 2.03 0.89
CA LEU A 68 -7.88 3.38 0.57
C LEU A 68 -8.78 4.45 1.18
N ASN A 69 -10.10 4.26 1.14
CA ASN A 69 -11.06 5.17 1.78
C ASN A 69 -10.92 5.23 3.31
N LYS A 70 -10.43 4.16 3.93
CA LYS A 70 -10.21 4.07 5.38
C LYS A 70 -8.77 4.39 5.80
N ARG A 71 -7.88 4.65 4.87
CA ARG A 71 -6.44 4.77 5.13
C ARG A 71 -6.09 5.85 6.14
N ALA A 72 -6.70 7.03 6.02
CA ALA A 72 -6.50 8.12 6.97
C ALA A 72 -6.94 7.74 8.38
N ALA A 73 -8.08 7.05 8.51
CA ALA A 73 -8.58 6.55 9.79
C ALA A 73 -7.69 5.45 10.38
N PHE A 74 -7.15 4.55 9.55
CA PHE A 74 -6.15 3.58 9.99
C PHE A 74 -4.87 4.28 10.50
N LYS A 75 -4.41 5.27 9.77
CA LYS A 75 -3.21 6.02 10.13
C LYS A 75 -3.35 6.67 11.51
N GLU A 76 -4.47 7.33 11.77
CA GLU A 76 -4.80 7.91 13.07
C GLU A 76 -4.90 6.83 14.16
N ALA A 77 -5.69 5.78 13.92
CA ALA A 77 -5.97 4.72 14.90
C ALA A 77 -4.72 3.90 15.30
N PHE A 78 -3.79 3.73 14.37
CA PHE A 78 -2.56 2.94 14.56
C PHE A 78 -1.30 3.81 14.72
N ASN A 79 -1.42 4.99 15.36
CA ASN A 79 -0.27 5.85 15.70
C ASN A 79 0.66 6.13 14.50
N GLU A 80 0.10 6.55 13.37
CA GLU A 80 0.86 6.84 12.13
C GLU A 80 1.68 5.63 11.65
N PHE A 81 1.17 4.41 11.87
CA PHE A 81 1.84 3.15 11.59
C PHE A 81 3.22 3.02 12.28
N ASP A 82 3.36 3.62 13.45
CA ASP A 82 4.54 3.46 14.29
C ASP A 82 4.57 2.04 14.86
N TYR A 83 5.32 1.16 14.22
CA TYR A 83 5.39 -0.26 14.57
C TYR A 83 5.96 -0.47 15.99
N GLN A 84 6.79 0.42 16.50
CA GLN A 84 7.30 0.32 17.87
C GLN A 84 6.18 0.54 18.89
N LYS A 85 5.29 1.50 18.64
CA LYS A 85 4.11 1.72 19.48
C LYS A 85 3.08 0.60 19.31
N ILE A 86 2.80 0.19 18.08
CA ILE A 86 1.83 -0.86 17.79
C ILE A 86 2.24 -2.19 18.43
N ALA A 87 3.54 -2.52 18.43
CA ALA A 87 4.05 -3.74 19.06
C ALA A 87 3.74 -3.83 20.58
N LEU A 88 3.46 -2.71 21.23
CA LEU A 88 3.14 -2.59 22.66
C LEU A 88 1.63 -2.51 22.96
N TYR A 89 0.77 -2.55 21.95
CA TYR A 89 -0.68 -2.52 22.17
C TYR A 89 -1.15 -3.72 23.00
N ASP A 90 -1.98 -3.45 23.99
CA ASP A 90 -2.59 -4.43 24.87
C ASP A 90 -4.08 -4.70 24.52
N GLU A 91 -4.74 -5.54 25.29
CA GLU A 91 -6.16 -5.86 25.11
C GLU A 91 -7.05 -4.62 25.25
N THR A 92 -6.69 -3.65 26.09
CA THR A 92 -7.44 -2.38 26.25
C THR A 92 -7.41 -1.60 24.93
N LYS A 93 -6.24 -1.50 24.29
CA LYS A 93 -6.12 -0.84 22.99
C LYS A 93 -6.83 -1.59 21.88
N ILE A 94 -6.82 -2.91 21.91
CA ILE A 94 -7.58 -3.74 20.96
C ILE A 94 -9.09 -3.48 21.11
N ASP A 95 -9.60 -3.43 22.34
CA ASP A 95 -11.01 -3.14 22.61
C ASP A 95 -11.41 -1.73 22.14
N GLU A 96 -10.54 -0.74 22.35
CA GLU A 96 -10.72 0.62 21.82
C GLU A 96 -10.83 0.60 20.29
N LEU A 97 -9.89 -0.07 19.60
CA LEU A 97 -9.89 -0.19 18.13
C LEU A 97 -11.14 -0.89 17.61
N MET A 98 -11.65 -1.90 18.31
CA MET A 98 -12.89 -2.59 17.97
C MET A 98 -14.14 -1.70 18.04
N GLN A 99 -14.08 -0.58 18.75
CA GLN A 99 -15.17 0.42 18.82
C GLN A 99 -15.07 1.48 17.71
N ASN A 100 -13.96 1.55 16.99
CA ASN A 100 -13.76 2.55 15.95
C ASN A 100 -14.47 2.14 14.63
N PRO A 101 -15.58 2.81 14.23
CA PRO A 101 -16.32 2.44 13.03
C PRO A 101 -15.61 2.82 11.73
N ASN A 102 -14.56 3.63 11.80
CA ASN A 102 -13.85 4.17 10.63
C ASN A 102 -12.76 3.23 10.12
N ILE A 103 -12.40 2.21 10.90
CA ILE A 103 -11.45 1.16 10.49
C ILE A 103 -12.16 -0.16 10.23
N VAL A 104 -11.42 -1.17 9.76
CA VAL A 104 -11.93 -2.54 9.67
C VAL A 104 -11.93 -3.15 11.08
N ARG A 105 -13.12 -3.32 11.66
CA ARG A 105 -13.32 -3.87 13.00
C ARG A 105 -13.26 -5.39 12.98
N ASN A 106 -12.08 -5.92 12.81
CA ASN A 106 -11.82 -7.36 12.86
C ASN A 106 -10.72 -7.62 13.90
N ARG A 107 -11.11 -8.24 15.02
CA ARG A 107 -10.21 -8.46 16.16
C ARG A 107 -8.99 -9.29 15.76
N LEU A 108 -9.17 -10.29 14.90
CA LEU A 108 -8.05 -11.12 14.42
C LEU A 108 -7.06 -10.30 13.60
N LYS A 109 -7.53 -9.45 12.71
CA LYS A 109 -6.68 -8.56 11.90
C LYS A 109 -5.95 -7.53 12.76
N ILE A 110 -6.63 -6.97 13.78
CA ILE A 110 -6.01 -6.04 14.73
C ILE A 110 -4.90 -6.73 15.52
N LYS A 111 -5.18 -7.90 16.11
CA LYS A 111 -4.16 -8.69 16.83
C LYS A 111 -2.99 -9.07 15.92
N SER A 112 -3.28 -9.42 14.68
CA SER A 112 -2.25 -9.76 13.69
C SER A 112 -1.35 -8.57 13.35
N THR A 113 -1.90 -7.36 13.34
CA THR A 113 -1.11 -6.13 13.14
C THR A 113 -0.09 -5.95 14.26
N ILE A 114 -0.48 -6.23 15.50
CA ILE A 114 0.42 -6.17 16.67
C ILE A 114 1.53 -7.24 16.55
N THR A 115 1.16 -8.48 16.26
CA THR A 115 2.11 -9.57 16.03
C THR A 115 3.08 -9.21 14.91
N ASN A 116 2.59 -8.69 13.81
CA ASN A 116 3.41 -8.29 12.67
C ASN A 116 4.37 -7.16 13.03
N ALA A 117 3.95 -6.17 13.84
CA ALA A 117 4.84 -5.13 14.34
C ALA A 117 6.00 -5.70 15.17
N GLN A 118 5.72 -6.67 16.03
CA GLN A 118 6.74 -7.34 16.83
C GLN A 118 7.74 -8.11 15.97
N GLN A 119 7.26 -8.83 14.96
CA GLN A 119 8.14 -9.56 14.03
C GLN A 119 8.92 -8.63 13.10
N PHE A 120 8.32 -7.50 12.71
CA PHE A 120 8.96 -6.46 11.91
C PHE A 120 10.19 -5.90 12.62
N ILE A 121 10.06 -5.59 13.90
CA ILE A 121 11.19 -5.13 14.74
C ILE A 121 12.31 -6.18 14.81
N LYS A 122 11.97 -7.46 14.95
CA LYS A 122 12.97 -8.54 14.95
C LYS A 122 13.74 -8.62 13.63
N ILE A 123 13.06 -8.40 12.50
CA ILE A 123 13.75 -8.34 11.20
C ILE A 123 14.70 -7.14 11.15
N GLN A 124 14.30 -5.99 11.68
CA GLN A 124 15.18 -4.82 11.75
C GLN A 124 16.43 -5.09 12.59
N GLU A 125 16.29 -5.79 13.70
CA GLU A 125 17.42 -6.20 14.55
C GLU A 125 18.38 -7.15 13.82
N GLU A 126 17.84 -8.08 13.03
CA GLU A 126 18.62 -9.08 12.28
C GLU A 126 19.31 -8.50 11.03
N TYR A 127 18.60 -7.65 10.25
CA TYR A 127 19.06 -7.16 8.95
C TYR A 127 19.50 -5.69 8.95
N GLY A 128 19.28 -4.97 10.04
CA GLY A 128 19.51 -3.53 10.14
C GLY A 128 18.33 -2.66 9.71
N SER A 129 17.46 -3.17 8.84
CA SER A 129 16.16 -2.57 8.46
C SER A 129 15.27 -3.62 7.81
N PHE A 130 13.96 -3.37 7.77
CA PHE A 130 13.04 -4.19 6.98
C PHE A 130 13.26 -3.98 5.48
N ASP A 131 13.61 -2.77 5.09
CA ASP A 131 14.01 -2.44 3.71
C ASP A 131 15.11 -3.39 3.20
N LYS A 132 16.21 -3.53 3.92
CA LYS A 132 17.28 -4.45 3.57
C LYS A 132 16.81 -5.89 3.43
N PHE A 133 15.93 -6.33 4.31
CA PHE A 133 15.36 -7.69 4.26
C PHE A 133 14.51 -7.89 3.00
N ILE A 134 13.50 -7.06 2.80
CA ILE A 134 12.51 -7.30 1.74
C ILE A 134 13.11 -7.08 0.33
N TRP A 135 13.97 -6.09 0.18
CA TRP A 135 14.62 -5.81 -1.10
C TRP A 135 15.77 -6.79 -1.44
N SER A 136 16.28 -7.53 -0.46
CA SER A 136 17.29 -8.57 -0.70
C SER A 136 16.79 -9.67 -1.65
N TYR A 137 15.48 -9.95 -1.64
CA TYR A 137 14.88 -10.97 -2.52
C TYR A 137 15.04 -10.68 -4.01
N VAL A 138 15.20 -9.41 -4.37
CA VAL A 138 15.39 -8.95 -5.76
C VAL A 138 16.75 -8.25 -5.96
N LYS A 139 17.69 -8.43 -5.03
CA LYS A 139 19.04 -7.81 -5.09
C LYS A 139 18.96 -6.28 -5.26
N ASN A 140 18.04 -5.65 -4.54
CA ASN A 140 17.76 -4.20 -4.58
C ASN A 140 17.41 -3.65 -5.98
N ARG A 141 16.85 -4.48 -6.86
CA ARG A 141 16.42 -4.06 -8.20
C ARG A 141 14.95 -4.40 -8.41
N PRO A 142 14.11 -3.41 -8.73
CA PRO A 142 12.72 -3.69 -9.06
C PRO A 142 12.61 -4.56 -10.31
N ILE A 143 11.58 -5.40 -10.34
CA ILE A 143 11.23 -6.21 -11.49
C ILE A 143 10.19 -5.44 -12.30
N HIS A 144 10.50 -5.15 -13.56
CA HIS A 144 9.52 -4.59 -14.49
C HIS A 144 8.92 -5.74 -15.30
N ASN A 145 7.64 -6.01 -15.07
CA ASN A 145 6.89 -6.98 -15.83
C ASN A 145 6.30 -6.33 -17.10
N HIS A 146 6.23 -7.09 -18.17
CA HIS A 146 5.83 -6.59 -19.49
C HIS A 146 4.47 -7.19 -19.88
N PHE A 147 3.49 -7.16 -18.96
CA PHE A 147 2.16 -7.66 -19.23
C PHE A 147 1.44 -6.83 -20.29
N LYS A 148 0.70 -7.51 -21.17
CA LYS A 148 -0.09 -6.84 -22.21
C LYS A 148 -1.40 -6.29 -21.65
N SER A 149 -1.98 -6.98 -20.65
CA SER A 149 -3.23 -6.60 -20.02
C SER A 149 -3.22 -7.01 -18.54
N GLU A 150 -4.16 -6.48 -17.75
CA GLU A 150 -4.32 -6.86 -16.34
C GLU A 150 -4.71 -8.34 -16.18
N ALA A 151 -5.34 -8.95 -17.18
CA ALA A 151 -5.66 -10.38 -17.17
C ALA A 151 -4.40 -11.27 -17.18
N ASP A 152 -3.27 -10.75 -17.62
CA ASP A 152 -2.00 -11.48 -17.65
C ASP A 152 -1.27 -11.42 -16.30
N ILE A 153 -1.68 -10.54 -15.38
CA ILE A 153 -1.07 -10.38 -14.06
C ILE A 153 -1.43 -11.60 -13.20
N PRO A 154 -0.45 -12.37 -12.71
CA PRO A 154 -0.73 -13.54 -11.88
C PRO A 154 -1.20 -13.14 -10.48
N ALA A 155 -1.95 -14.01 -9.83
CA ALA A 155 -2.33 -13.84 -8.43
C ALA A 155 -1.15 -14.07 -7.48
N THR A 156 -0.22 -14.93 -7.85
CA THR A 156 0.99 -15.30 -7.10
C THR A 156 2.14 -15.61 -8.06
N THR A 157 3.35 -15.57 -7.54
CA THR A 157 4.56 -15.98 -8.26
C THR A 157 5.45 -16.84 -7.35
N PRO A 158 6.44 -17.56 -7.88
CA PRO A 158 7.43 -18.25 -7.04
C PRO A 158 8.13 -17.32 -6.05
N LEU A 159 8.32 -16.06 -6.40
CA LEU A 159 8.89 -15.05 -5.50
C LEU A 159 7.95 -14.69 -4.37
N SER A 160 6.66 -14.43 -4.65
CA SER A 160 5.66 -14.16 -3.60
C SER A 160 5.47 -15.38 -2.69
N ASP A 161 5.50 -16.60 -3.23
CA ASP A 161 5.45 -17.85 -2.45
C ASP A 161 6.61 -17.94 -1.46
N ARG A 162 7.83 -17.64 -1.92
CA ARG A 162 9.03 -17.67 -1.08
C ARG A 162 8.98 -16.62 0.02
N ILE A 163 8.65 -15.39 -0.29
CA ILE A 163 8.52 -14.30 0.69
C ILE A 163 7.42 -14.64 1.71
N SER A 164 6.26 -15.09 1.23
CA SER A 164 5.14 -15.53 2.09
C SER A 164 5.57 -16.62 3.07
N LYS A 165 6.27 -17.64 2.58
CA LYS A 165 6.76 -18.75 3.40
C LYS A 165 7.72 -18.27 4.48
N ASP A 166 8.66 -17.39 4.13
CA ASP A 166 9.65 -16.86 5.06
C ASP A 166 9.00 -15.97 6.13
N LEU A 167 8.07 -15.11 5.74
CA LEU A 167 7.34 -14.27 6.70
C LEU A 167 6.47 -15.12 7.65
N LYS A 168 5.77 -16.14 7.14
CA LYS A 168 5.00 -17.08 7.97
C LYS A 168 5.89 -17.80 8.97
N LYS A 169 7.06 -18.28 8.54
CA LYS A 169 8.04 -18.95 9.43
C LYS A 169 8.53 -18.00 10.54
N ARG A 170 8.60 -16.71 10.28
CA ARG A 170 8.96 -15.68 11.25
C ARG A 170 7.79 -15.28 12.16
N GLY A 171 6.59 -15.82 11.95
CA GLY A 171 5.42 -15.58 12.77
C GLY A 171 4.49 -14.46 12.30
N PHE A 172 4.72 -13.89 11.11
CA PHE A 172 3.77 -12.94 10.52
C PHE A 172 2.43 -13.60 10.21
N LYS A 173 1.38 -12.80 10.27
CA LYS A 173 -0.01 -13.17 9.98
C LYS A 173 -0.54 -12.37 8.79
N PHE A 174 -1.54 -12.92 8.10
CA PHE A 174 -2.10 -12.31 6.89
C PHE A 174 -1.05 -12.00 5.82
N VAL A 175 -0.14 -12.92 5.62
CA VAL A 175 0.95 -12.83 4.64
C VAL A 175 0.93 -14.00 3.67
N GLY A 176 -0.26 -14.44 3.26
CA GLY A 176 -0.44 -15.42 2.18
C GLY A 176 0.17 -14.92 0.87
N SER A 177 0.50 -15.84 -0.05
CA SER A 177 1.21 -15.48 -1.28
C SER A 177 0.47 -14.44 -2.14
N THR A 178 -0.87 -14.50 -2.20
CA THR A 178 -1.69 -13.51 -2.92
C THR A 178 -1.58 -12.12 -2.28
N ILE A 179 -1.63 -12.02 -0.95
CA ILE A 179 -1.45 -10.77 -0.22
C ILE A 179 -0.04 -10.25 -0.42
N ILE A 180 0.96 -11.12 -0.38
CA ILE A 180 2.36 -10.73 -0.57
C ILE A 180 2.61 -10.28 -2.01
N TYR A 181 1.98 -10.88 -3.02
CA TYR A 181 2.12 -10.38 -4.38
C TYR A 181 1.54 -8.97 -4.53
N ALA A 182 0.35 -8.71 -3.97
CA ALA A 182 -0.22 -7.36 -3.91
C ALA A 182 0.69 -6.38 -3.15
N TYR A 183 1.29 -6.83 -2.06
CA TYR A 183 2.29 -6.05 -1.32
C TYR A 183 3.54 -5.73 -2.16
N MET A 184 4.04 -6.69 -2.94
CA MET A 184 5.16 -6.47 -3.86
C MET A 184 4.83 -5.40 -4.91
N GLN A 185 3.60 -5.37 -5.42
CA GLN A 185 3.12 -4.32 -6.32
C GLN A 185 3.04 -2.96 -5.60
N ALA A 186 2.48 -2.93 -4.39
CA ALA A 186 2.30 -1.71 -3.61
C ALA A 186 3.62 -1.01 -3.24
N ILE A 187 4.69 -1.79 -2.97
CA ILE A 187 6.01 -1.27 -2.59
C ILE A 187 7.00 -1.20 -3.76
N GLY A 188 6.57 -1.54 -4.96
CA GLY A 188 7.36 -1.42 -6.18
C GLY A 188 8.48 -2.45 -6.35
N ILE A 189 8.44 -3.57 -5.62
CA ILE A 189 9.32 -4.72 -5.92
C ILE A 189 9.03 -5.24 -7.32
N VAL A 190 7.76 -5.23 -7.71
CA VAL A 190 7.33 -5.44 -9.09
C VAL A 190 6.62 -4.20 -9.62
N ASN A 191 6.85 -3.87 -10.87
CA ASN A 191 6.08 -2.88 -11.61
C ASN A 191 5.22 -3.63 -12.62
N ASP A 192 3.91 -3.65 -12.37
CA ASP A 192 2.90 -4.35 -13.16
C ASP A 192 2.00 -3.39 -13.96
N HIS A 193 2.44 -2.15 -14.19
CA HIS A 193 1.76 -1.29 -15.14
C HIS A 193 1.76 -1.95 -16.51
N VAL A 194 0.58 -2.16 -17.07
CA VAL A 194 0.40 -2.90 -18.33
C VAL A 194 0.66 -2.05 -19.55
N LYS A 195 0.89 -2.69 -20.69
CA LYS A 195 1.07 -2.01 -21.97
C LYS A 195 -0.14 -1.10 -22.28
N GLY A 196 0.13 0.16 -22.59
CA GLY A 196 -0.89 1.19 -22.76
C GLY A 196 -0.99 2.15 -21.57
N CYS A 197 -0.65 1.71 -20.36
CA CYS A 197 -0.54 2.61 -19.23
C CYS A 197 0.67 3.55 -19.39
N TYR A 198 0.49 4.83 -19.07
CA TYR A 198 1.58 5.83 -19.20
C TYR A 198 2.78 5.58 -18.27
N LEU A 199 2.61 4.73 -17.24
CA LEU A 199 3.66 4.30 -16.32
C LEU A 199 4.28 2.95 -16.69
N TYR A 200 3.86 2.37 -17.81
CA TYR A 200 4.48 1.14 -18.31
C TYR A 200 5.95 1.38 -18.67
N VAL A 201 6.82 0.48 -18.23
CA VAL A 201 8.25 0.53 -18.55
C VAL A 201 8.50 -0.46 -19.69
N PRO A 202 8.86 -0.01 -20.89
CA PRO A 202 9.17 -0.90 -22.01
C PRO A 202 10.47 -1.70 -21.75
N GLU A 203 10.66 -2.77 -22.53
CA GLU A 203 11.87 -3.58 -22.53
C GLU A 203 13.10 -2.78 -22.95
#